data_d7e8929b78aec48eb6a5255d2fdbe85e
#
_entry.id   d7e8929b78aec48eb6a5255d2fdbe85e
#
_cell.length_a   1.000
_cell.length_b   1.000
_cell.length_c   1.000
_cell.angle_alpha   90.00
_cell.angle_beta   90.00
_cell.angle_gamma   90.00
#
_symmetry.space_group_name_H-M   'P 1'
#
loop_
_entity.id
_entity.type
_entity.pdbx_description
1 polymer ?
#
loop_
_entity_poly.entity_id
_entity_poly.type
_entity_poly.pdbx_seq_one_letter_code
_entity_poly.pdbx_strand_id
1 'polypeptide(L)'
;VAWESTLKCNLDCSYCGDGHDNSQDHPSLEDSLRTVDFIVEYLNLYMCSRPEHIRFATLNIQGGESIFHPHILEILQYIKNKKSLYDNWNLNIGLITNGLTSPDRWKKIADVVDYFTMSFHSESLVKQQNMFRQNVKYLKDNNKNFQVSVLMHPKKWQVCLDQIEWCKINDVKYITRQLDHGWTNFKFNYTPEQSEFLTGTKHVSMTTKVISFFKNGIDLSSKGRACCGGEILCTDVDSSTTYIKNNRFKGWTCSVNRFFLYIRQTTGEIYTNKDCRMNLDSEVGVLGYLKNSEELLKDLKQKLETNTLPDIVCAKSSCWCGLCAPKAADADGYKKLMQKYSI
;
A
#
# COMPACT_ATOMS: atom_id res chain seq x y z
N VAL A 1 -7.42 -0.25 1.89
CA VAL A 1 -7.06 0.77 2.89
C VAL A 1 -5.58 0.67 3.20
N ALA A 2 -4.89 1.81 3.29
CA ALA A 2 -3.56 1.90 3.86
C ALA A 2 -3.63 2.72 5.15
N TRP A 3 -3.17 2.13 6.25
CA TRP A 3 -3.18 2.75 7.55
C TRP A 3 -1.76 2.95 8.06
N GLU A 4 -1.34 4.20 8.19
CA GLU A 4 -0.09 4.59 8.83
C GLU A 4 -0.33 4.65 10.34
N SER A 5 -0.06 3.54 11.02
CA SER A 5 -0.44 3.33 12.42
C SER A 5 0.48 4.03 13.42
N THR A 6 1.69 4.41 13.01
CA THR A 6 2.68 5.12 13.82
C THR A 6 3.76 5.75 12.94
N LEU A 7 4.42 6.80 13.40
CA LEU A 7 5.63 7.35 12.77
C LEU A 7 6.91 6.86 13.42
N LYS A 8 6.85 6.20 14.59
CA LYS A 8 8.04 5.63 15.21
C LYS A 8 8.61 4.46 14.41
N CYS A 9 9.92 4.39 14.32
CA CYS A 9 10.65 3.34 13.63
C CYS A 9 11.87 2.90 14.45
N ASN A 10 12.24 1.65 14.35
CA ASN A 10 13.47 1.10 14.93
C ASN A 10 14.66 1.16 13.96
N LEU A 11 14.50 1.82 12.81
CA LEU A 11 15.55 2.17 11.84
C LEU A 11 15.57 3.67 11.61
N ASP A 12 16.71 4.17 11.18
CA ASP A 12 16.96 5.57 10.79
C ASP A 12 17.50 5.62 9.36
N CYS A 13 16.63 5.26 8.41
CA CYS A 13 17.02 5.18 7.01
C CYS A 13 17.15 6.57 6.38
N SER A 14 18.28 6.86 5.76
CA SER A 14 18.58 8.16 5.14
C SER A 14 17.62 8.54 4.00
N TYR A 15 16.88 7.58 3.48
CA TYR A 15 15.92 7.72 2.37
C TYR A 15 14.46 7.63 2.81
N CYS A 16 14.18 7.66 4.09
CA CYS A 16 12.81 7.60 4.57
C CYS A 16 12.04 8.86 4.16
N GLY A 17 11.21 8.72 3.12
CA GLY A 17 10.57 9.87 2.48
C GLY A 17 9.44 10.52 3.27
N ASP A 18 8.86 9.79 4.22
CA ASP A 18 7.78 10.31 5.07
C ASP A 18 8.29 10.89 6.38
N GLY A 19 9.60 10.75 6.62
CA GLY A 19 10.21 11.03 7.91
C GLY A 19 9.57 10.14 8.99
N HIS A 20 10.29 9.14 9.48
CA HIS A 20 9.93 8.61 10.78
C HIS A 20 10.15 9.71 11.81
N ASP A 21 9.28 9.79 12.79
CA ASP A 21 9.40 10.75 13.87
C ASP A 21 9.45 10.00 15.21
N ASN A 22 10.66 9.76 15.67
CA ASN A 22 10.90 9.05 16.92
C ASN A 22 10.68 9.95 18.15
N SER A 23 10.46 11.26 17.97
CA SER A 23 10.13 12.18 19.07
C SER A 23 8.68 12.06 19.50
N GLN A 24 7.78 11.64 18.60
CA GLN A 24 6.38 11.44 18.91
C GLN A 24 6.15 10.10 19.63
N ASP A 25 5.17 10.06 20.51
CA ASP A 25 4.73 8.81 21.11
C ASP A 25 3.93 7.95 20.10
N HIS A 26 3.88 6.65 20.35
CA HIS A 26 2.93 5.81 19.65
C HIS A 26 1.51 6.27 19.97
N PRO A 27 0.58 6.21 19.02
CA PRO A 27 -0.84 6.39 19.35
C PRO A 27 -1.27 5.46 20.49
N SER A 28 -2.22 5.90 21.30
CA SER A 28 -2.76 5.05 22.35
C SER A 28 -3.44 3.81 21.78
N LEU A 29 -3.57 2.76 22.57
CA LEU A 29 -4.36 1.59 22.17
C LEU A 29 -5.80 2.01 21.84
N GLU A 30 -6.41 2.83 22.69
CA GLU A 30 -7.78 3.30 22.51
C GLU A 30 -7.97 4.06 21.19
N ASP A 31 -7.05 4.98 20.84
CA ASP A 31 -7.11 5.70 19.56
C ASP A 31 -6.93 4.76 18.37
N SER A 32 -6.04 3.79 18.51
CA SER A 32 -5.83 2.78 17.49
C SER A 32 -7.06 1.90 17.27
N LEU A 33 -7.76 1.50 18.34
CA LEU A 33 -8.98 0.71 18.25
C LEU A 33 -10.13 1.52 17.65
N ARG A 34 -10.28 2.81 18.03
CA ARG A 34 -11.24 3.72 17.37
C ARG A 34 -10.98 3.86 15.87
N THR A 35 -9.72 3.91 15.47
CA THR A 35 -9.38 3.94 14.04
C THR A 35 -9.74 2.64 13.34
N VAL A 36 -9.55 1.50 13.98
CA VAL A 36 -10.00 0.21 13.45
C VAL A 36 -11.52 0.18 13.29
N ASP A 37 -12.28 0.68 14.27
CA ASP A 37 -13.73 0.78 14.18
C ASP A 37 -14.17 1.60 12.96
N PHE A 38 -13.56 2.76 12.77
CA PHE A 38 -13.78 3.59 11.58
C PHE A 38 -13.45 2.84 10.28
N ILE A 39 -12.30 2.20 10.21
CA ILE A 39 -11.85 1.47 9.01
C ILE A 39 -12.84 0.35 8.65
N VAL A 40 -13.23 -0.44 9.63
CA VAL A 40 -14.11 -1.59 9.40
C VAL A 40 -15.49 -1.13 8.97
N GLU A 41 -16.05 -0.09 9.63
CA GLU A 41 -17.34 0.47 9.25
C GLU A 41 -17.30 1.13 7.86
N TYR A 42 -16.27 1.90 7.57
CA TYR A 42 -16.05 2.47 6.23
C TYR A 42 -16.02 1.37 5.15
N LEU A 43 -15.26 0.31 5.40
CA LEU A 43 -15.18 -0.83 4.47
C LEU A 43 -16.52 -1.55 4.35
N ASN A 44 -17.25 -1.73 5.44
CA ASN A 44 -18.57 -2.36 5.43
C ASN A 44 -19.54 -1.58 4.54
N LEU A 45 -19.67 -0.27 4.74
CA LEU A 45 -20.50 0.58 3.89
C LEU A 45 -20.13 0.46 2.41
N TYR A 46 -18.81 0.48 2.14
CA TYR A 46 -18.30 0.42 0.77
C TYR A 46 -18.49 -0.94 0.12
N MET A 47 -18.25 -2.02 0.85
CA MET A 47 -18.39 -3.39 0.32
C MET A 47 -19.85 -3.76 0.12
N CYS A 48 -20.73 -3.35 1.03
CA CYS A 48 -22.19 -3.59 0.88
C CYS A 48 -22.81 -2.87 -0.33
N SER A 49 -22.23 -1.73 -0.73
CA SER A 49 -22.67 -1.03 -1.95
C SER A 49 -22.20 -1.67 -3.25
N ARG A 50 -21.35 -2.70 -3.20
CA ARG A 50 -20.77 -3.36 -4.36
C ARG A 50 -21.44 -4.70 -4.67
N PRO A 51 -21.36 -5.16 -5.93
CA PRO A 51 -21.75 -6.53 -6.28
C PRO A 51 -20.97 -7.56 -5.43
N GLU A 52 -21.63 -8.63 -5.05
CA GLU A 52 -21.11 -9.62 -4.11
C GLU A 52 -19.73 -10.20 -4.54
N HIS A 53 -19.57 -10.49 -5.82
CA HIS A 53 -18.36 -11.09 -6.38
C HIS A 53 -17.09 -10.20 -6.29
N ILE A 54 -17.24 -8.91 -5.94
CA ILE A 54 -16.12 -7.97 -5.75
C ILE A 54 -16.04 -7.41 -4.33
N ARG A 55 -16.72 -8.00 -3.37
CA ARG A 55 -16.71 -7.62 -1.95
C ARG A 55 -15.45 -8.11 -1.25
N PHE A 56 -14.35 -7.51 -1.62
CA PHE A 56 -13.05 -7.82 -1.06
C PHE A 56 -12.27 -6.54 -0.73
N ALA A 57 -11.69 -6.48 0.45
CA ALA A 57 -10.85 -5.37 0.88
C ALA A 57 -9.49 -5.87 1.41
N THR A 58 -8.48 -5.02 1.30
CA THR A 58 -7.20 -5.21 1.96
C THR A 58 -6.92 -4.02 2.87
N LEU A 59 -6.60 -4.30 4.13
CA LEU A 59 -6.07 -3.32 5.07
C LEU A 59 -4.56 -3.51 5.17
N ASN A 60 -3.79 -2.61 4.57
CA ASN A 60 -2.35 -2.57 4.70
C ASN A 60 -1.95 -1.68 5.88
N ILE A 61 -1.42 -2.29 6.92
CA ILE A 61 -0.88 -1.58 8.08
C ILE A 61 0.58 -1.25 7.79
N GLN A 62 0.92 0.01 7.92
CA GLN A 62 2.25 0.56 7.65
C GLN A 62 2.54 1.73 8.60
N GLY A 63 3.67 2.40 8.42
CA GLY A 63 4.02 3.58 9.20
C GLY A 63 5.52 3.82 9.16
N GLY A 64 6.08 4.30 10.27
CA GLY A 64 7.51 4.17 10.52
C GLY A 64 7.84 2.67 10.57
N GLU A 65 7.53 2.02 11.70
CA GLU A 65 7.52 0.55 11.78
C GLU A 65 6.36 0.07 12.66
N SER A 66 5.33 -0.46 12.05
CA SER A 66 4.09 -0.84 12.75
C SER A 66 4.31 -1.94 13.79
N ILE A 67 5.22 -2.90 13.56
CA ILE A 67 5.52 -3.94 14.55
C ILE A 67 6.27 -3.41 15.78
N PHE A 68 6.80 -2.20 15.71
CA PHE A 68 7.41 -1.51 16.85
C PHE A 68 6.36 -0.94 17.81
N HIS A 69 5.13 -0.76 17.36
CA HIS A 69 4.02 -0.33 18.21
C HIS A 69 3.80 -1.33 19.37
N PRO A 70 3.76 -0.89 20.63
CA PRO A 70 3.68 -1.79 21.79
C PRO A 70 2.46 -2.70 21.73
N HIS A 71 1.33 -2.21 21.28
CA HIS A 71 0.03 -2.89 21.25
C HIS A 71 -0.33 -3.49 19.88
N ILE A 72 0.65 -3.71 18.99
CA ILE A 72 0.33 -4.18 17.62
C ILE A 72 -0.44 -5.52 17.64
N LEU A 73 -0.14 -6.42 18.55
CA LEU A 73 -0.83 -7.70 18.63
C LEU A 73 -2.29 -7.57 19.04
N GLU A 74 -2.58 -6.72 20.03
CA GLU A 74 -3.95 -6.42 20.45
C GLU A 74 -4.74 -5.76 19.31
N ILE A 75 -4.11 -4.82 18.60
CA ILE A 75 -4.70 -4.14 17.45
C ILE A 75 -5.03 -5.14 16.33
N LEU A 76 -4.08 -6.01 15.96
CA LEU A 76 -4.29 -7.02 14.91
C LEU A 76 -5.40 -8.01 15.29
N GLN A 77 -5.43 -8.47 16.54
CA GLN A 77 -6.49 -9.34 17.03
C GLN A 77 -7.84 -8.65 17.03
N TYR A 78 -7.87 -7.37 17.39
CA TYR A 78 -9.11 -6.58 17.34
C TYR A 78 -9.65 -6.44 15.92
N ILE A 79 -8.79 -6.17 14.94
CA ILE A 79 -9.19 -6.12 13.52
C ILE A 79 -9.83 -7.46 13.10
N LYS A 80 -9.20 -8.58 13.47
CA LYS A 80 -9.71 -9.92 13.15
C LYS A 80 -11.07 -10.17 13.80
N ASN A 81 -11.23 -9.80 15.07
CA ASN A 81 -12.49 -9.95 15.78
C ASN A 81 -13.60 -9.05 15.21
N LYS A 82 -13.27 -7.80 14.88
CA LYS A 82 -14.23 -6.88 14.23
C LYS A 82 -14.66 -7.38 12.87
N LYS A 83 -13.71 -7.89 12.06
CA LYS A 83 -14.03 -8.46 10.74
C LYS A 83 -15.00 -9.64 10.85
N SER A 84 -14.88 -10.48 11.88
CA SER A 84 -15.77 -11.64 12.06
C SER A 84 -17.24 -11.28 12.32
N LEU A 85 -17.54 -9.99 12.60
CA LEU A 85 -18.92 -9.50 12.72
C LEU A 85 -19.60 -9.30 11.35
N TYR A 86 -18.84 -9.35 10.26
CA TYR A 86 -19.33 -9.13 8.90
C TYR A 86 -18.94 -10.33 8.03
N ASP A 87 -19.92 -11.09 7.57
CA ASP A 87 -19.77 -12.30 6.75
C ASP A 87 -19.94 -12.06 5.25
N ASN A 88 -20.50 -10.92 4.87
CA ASN A 88 -20.88 -10.58 3.51
C ASN A 88 -19.76 -10.00 2.64
N TRP A 89 -18.54 -9.84 3.17
CA TRP A 89 -17.34 -9.40 2.44
C TRP A 89 -16.07 -9.93 3.08
N ASN A 90 -14.95 -9.91 2.34
CA ASN A 90 -13.67 -10.44 2.81
C ASN A 90 -12.65 -9.32 3.07
N LEU A 91 -11.89 -9.45 4.17
CA LEU A 91 -10.79 -8.58 4.53
C LEU A 91 -9.49 -9.38 4.61
N ASN A 92 -8.46 -8.92 3.89
CA ASN A 92 -7.09 -9.35 4.11
C ASN A 92 -6.34 -8.31 4.94
N ILE A 93 -5.68 -8.76 5.99
CA ILE A 93 -4.80 -7.96 6.82
C ILE A 93 -3.38 -8.06 6.24
N GLY A 94 -2.90 -6.98 5.65
CA GLY A 94 -1.53 -6.85 5.14
C GLY A 94 -0.65 -6.06 6.09
N LEU A 95 0.61 -6.44 6.21
CA LEU A 95 1.60 -5.72 7.01
C LEU A 95 2.83 -5.37 6.16
N ILE A 96 3.15 -4.08 6.10
CA ILE A 96 4.39 -3.59 5.50
C ILE A 96 5.36 -3.32 6.64
N THR A 97 6.50 -4.03 6.66
CA THR A 97 7.40 -4.02 7.81
C THR A 97 8.85 -4.27 7.42
N ASN A 98 9.77 -3.76 8.22
CA ASN A 98 11.18 -4.13 8.14
C ASN A 98 11.46 -5.49 8.84
N GLY A 99 10.49 -6.08 9.50
CA GLY A 99 10.58 -7.39 10.12
C GLY A 99 11.54 -7.53 11.29
N LEU A 100 12.00 -6.41 11.88
CA LEU A 100 13.01 -6.41 12.94
C LEU A 100 12.37 -6.49 14.33
N THR A 101 11.93 -7.68 14.67
CA THR A 101 11.40 -7.98 16.01
C THR A 101 11.84 -9.38 16.47
N SER A 102 11.69 -9.67 17.76
CA SER A 102 12.06 -10.99 18.31
C SER A 102 11.27 -12.13 17.65
N PRO A 103 11.86 -13.32 17.52
CA PRO A 103 11.19 -14.46 16.90
C PRO A 103 9.85 -14.81 17.54
N ASP A 104 9.72 -14.72 18.85
CA ASP A 104 8.47 -15.05 19.54
C ASP A 104 7.36 -14.03 19.26
N ARG A 105 7.70 -12.74 19.23
CA ARG A 105 6.74 -11.70 18.82
C ARG A 105 6.38 -11.86 17.35
N TRP A 106 7.37 -12.17 16.51
CA TRP A 106 7.16 -12.39 15.07
C TRP A 106 6.17 -13.51 14.79
N LYS A 107 6.32 -14.67 15.47
CA LYS A 107 5.38 -15.78 15.34
C LYS A 107 3.94 -15.37 15.62
N LYS A 108 3.71 -14.67 16.74
CA LYS A 108 2.37 -14.20 17.12
C LYS A 108 1.77 -13.25 16.08
N ILE A 109 2.58 -12.35 15.49
CA ILE A 109 2.15 -11.45 14.41
C ILE A 109 1.81 -12.27 13.16
N ALA A 110 2.67 -13.23 12.81
CA ALA A 110 2.49 -14.06 11.63
C ALA A 110 1.22 -14.93 11.65
N ASP A 111 0.70 -15.22 12.83
CA ASP A 111 -0.53 -16.01 12.98
C ASP A 111 -1.81 -15.21 12.72
N VAL A 112 -1.73 -13.89 12.76
CA VAL A 112 -2.89 -12.99 12.58
C VAL A 112 -2.90 -12.34 11.22
N VAL A 113 -1.73 -12.05 10.64
CA VAL A 113 -1.56 -11.33 9.38
C VAL A 113 -1.68 -12.28 8.19
N ASP A 114 -2.44 -11.88 7.18
CA ASP A 114 -2.69 -12.69 5.97
C ASP A 114 -1.60 -12.51 4.92
N TYR A 115 -0.94 -11.33 4.87
CA TYR A 115 0.06 -11.02 3.87
C TYR A 115 1.14 -10.06 4.39
N PHE A 116 2.41 -10.32 4.05
CA PHE A 116 3.53 -9.48 4.43
C PHE A 116 4.25 -8.88 3.21
N THR A 117 4.54 -7.58 3.31
CA THR A 117 5.58 -6.94 2.50
C THR A 117 6.79 -6.69 3.40
N MET A 118 7.80 -7.53 3.23
CA MET A 118 9.03 -7.50 4.02
C MET A 118 10.03 -6.56 3.39
N SER A 119 10.22 -5.37 3.96
CA SER A 119 11.11 -4.34 3.42
C SER A 119 12.55 -4.56 3.91
N PHE A 120 13.46 -4.90 2.99
CA PHE A 120 14.89 -5.00 3.32
C PHE A 120 15.56 -3.65 3.16
N HIS A 121 16.15 -3.17 4.25
CA HIS A 121 16.86 -1.90 4.34
C HIS A 121 18.37 -2.14 4.41
N SER A 122 19.09 -1.77 3.35
CA SER A 122 20.54 -2.02 3.23
C SER A 122 21.40 -1.17 4.18
N GLU A 123 20.84 -0.15 4.81
CA GLU A 123 21.50 0.66 5.84
C GLU A 123 21.41 0.05 7.25
N SER A 124 20.60 -0.99 7.43
CA SER A 124 20.49 -1.68 8.71
C SER A 124 21.78 -2.43 9.05
N LEU A 125 22.02 -2.60 10.34
CA LEU A 125 23.21 -3.31 10.84
C LEU A 125 23.17 -4.79 10.43
N VAL A 126 24.34 -5.43 10.28
CA VAL A 126 24.45 -6.85 9.89
C VAL A 126 23.61 -7.75 10.82
N LYS A 127 23.59 -7.48 12.13
CA LYS A 127 22.73 -8.20 13.09
C LYS A 127 21.25 -8.07 12.73
N GLN A 128 20.82 -6.88 12.33
CA GLN A 128 19.43 -6.63 11.91
C GLN A 128 19.10 -7.32 10.59
N GLN A 129 20.02 -7.30 9.62
CA GLN A 129 19.86 -8.04 8.35
C GLN A 129 19.72 -9.55 8.59
N ASN A 130 20.49 -10.11 9.52
CA ASN A 130 20.36 -11.52 9.91
C ASN A 130 19.00 -11.81 10.56
N MET A 131 18.54 -10.95 11.46
CA MET A 131 17.19 -11.06 12.05
C MET A 131 16.10 -11.00 10.99
N PHE A 132 16.21 -10.07 10.04
CA PHE A 132 15.30 -9.99 8.89
C PHE A 132 15.22 -11.32 8.13
N ARG A 133 16.39 -11.89 7.77
CA ARG A 133 16.48 -13.16 7.06
C ARG A 133 15.88 -14.34 7.86
N GLN A 134 16.10 -14.38 9.16
CA GLN A 134 15.49 -15.39 10.04
C GLN A 134 13.95 -15.27 10.04
N ASN A 135 13.42 -14.06 10.14
CA ASN A 135 11.98 -13.82 10.14
C ASN A 135 11.34 -14.08 8.76
N VAL A 136 12.04 -13.77 7.66
CA VAL A 136 11.61 -14.15 6.30
C VAL A 136 11.59 -15.66 6.13
N LYS A 137 12.64 -16.36 6.63
CA LYS A 137 12.70 -17.82 6.59
C LYS A 137 11.54 -18.45 7.36
N TYR A 138 11.22 -17.92 8.54
CA TYR A 138 10.06 -18.37 9.31
C TYR A 138 8.77 -18.28 8.50
N LEU A 139 8.52 -17.15 7.80
CA LEU A 139 7.33 -17.01 6.95
C LEU A 139 7.29 -18.06 5.84
N LYS A 140 8.43 -18.32 5.20
CA LYS A 140 8.54 -19.34 4.15
C LYS A 140 8.25 -20.73 4.70
N ASP A 141 8.94 -21.12 5.76
CA ASP A 141 8.84 -22.46 6.37
C ASP A 141 7.41 -22.77 6.88
N ASN A 142 6.63 -21.71 7.21
CA ASN A 142 5.23 -21.82 7.64
C ASN A 142 4.22 -21.48 6.53
N ASN A 143 4.63 -21.49 5.28
CA ASN A 143 3.76 -21.25 4.10
C ASN A 143 2.94 -19.95 4.20
N LYS A 144 3.47 -18.92 4.87
CA LYS A 144 2.82 -17.61 4.95
C LYS A 144 2.92 -16.87 3.61
N ASN A 145 1.92 -16.05 3.31
CA ASN A 145 1.94 -15.27 2.10
C ASN A 145 2.76 -14.00 2.29
N PHE A 146 3.87 -13.87 1.59
CA PHE A 146 4.76 -12.72 1.71
C PHE A 146 5.57 -12.43 0.46
N GLN A 147 6.13 -11.23 0.41
CA GLN A 147 7.09 -10.80 -0.59
C GLN A 147 8.19 -9.95 0.06
N VAL A 148 9.43 -10.19 -0.32
CA VAL A 148 10.56 -9.33 0.06
C VAL A 148 10.65 -8.16 -0.91
N SER A 149 10.75 -6.95 -0.38
CA SER A 149 11.00 -5.71 -1.13
C SER A 149 12.42 -5.25 -0.81
N VAL A 150 13.34 -5.38 -1.76
CA VAL A 150 14.73 -4.92 -1.61
C VAL A 150 14.81 -3.46 -2.07
N LEU A 151 15.06 -2.55 -1.11
CA LEU A 151 15.21 -1.13 -1.38
C LEU A 151 16.63 -0.87 -1.91
N MET A 152 16.73 -0.60 -3.23
CA MET A 152 17.99 -0.58 -3.97
C MET A 152 18.77 0.73 -3.76
N HIS A 153 19.49 0.82 -2.64
CA HIS A 153 20.27 2.00 -2.29
C HIS A 153 21.56 2.08 -3.13
N PRO A 154 21.80 3.13 -3.94
CA PRO A 154 22.91 3.16 -4.88
C PRO A 154 24.30 3.06 -4.19
N LYS A 155 24.47 3.66 -3.02
CA LYS A 155 25.73 3.59 -2.24
C LYS A 155 25.89 2.29 -1.43
N LYS A 156 24.83 1.51 -1.28
CA LYS A 156 24.83 0.19 -0.60
C LYS A 156 24.46 -0.93 -1.57
N TRP A 157 24.79 -0.72 -2.82
CA TRP A 157 24.36 -1.58 -3.93
C TRP A 157 24.73 -3.04 -3.73
N GLN A 158 25.97 -3.33 -3.32
CA GLN A 158 26.41 -4.69 -3.08
C GLN A 158 25.58 -5.39 -1.99
N VAL A 159 25.28 -4.71 -0.90
CA VAL A 159 24.42 -5.25 0.17
C VAL A 159 23.02 -5.61 -0.36
N CYS A 160 22.50 -4.80 -1.29
CA CYS A 160 21.23 -5.10 -1.95
C CYS A 160 21.34 -6.34 -2.86
N LEU A 161 22.42 -6.46 -3.64
CA LEU A 161 22.68 -7.64 -4.48
C LEU A 161 22.85 -8.91 -3.66
N ASP A 162 23.58 -8.84 -2.53
CA ASP A 162 23.76 -9.96 -1.61
C ASP A 162 22.41 -10.42 -1.01
N GLN A 163 21.50 -9.48 -0.76
CA GLN A 163 20.15 -9.83 -0.31
C GLN A 163 19.32 -10.47 -1.43
N ILE A 164 19.46 -9.99 -2.66
CA ILE A 164 18.78 -10.58 -3.82
C ILE A 164 19.28 -12.02 -4.01
N GLU A 165 20.59 -12.23 -3.95
CA GLU A 165 21.18 -13.56 -4.08
C GLU A 165 20.73 -14.50 -2.95
N TRP A 166 20.68 -13.98 -1.72
CA TRP A 166 20.11 -14.74 -0.60
C TRP A 166 18.65 -15.14 -0.87
N CYS A 167 17.84 -14.24 -1.43
CA CYS A 167 16.47 -14.56 -1.81
C CYS A 167 16.40 -15.67 -2.86
N LYS A 168 17.27 -15.63 -3.88
CA LYS A 168 17.34 -16.67 -4.92
C LYS A 168 17.73 -18.02 -4.36
N ILE A 169 18.83 -18.08 -3.59
CA ILE A 169 19.32 -19.32 -2.97
C ILE A 169 18.26 -19.96 -2.05
N ASN A 170 17.49 -19.13 -1.35
CA ASN A 170 16.46 -19.61 -0.44
C ASN A 170 15.07 -19.72 -1.10
N ASP A 171 14.97 -19.57 -2.42
CA ASP A 171 13.69 -19.58 -3.16
C ASP A 171 12.64 -18.67 -2.52
N VAL A 172 13.00 -17.42 -2.23
CA VAL A 172 12.17 -16.39 -1.66
C VAL A 172 11.74 -15.40 -2.74
N LYS A 173 10.44 -15.14 -2.86
CA LYS A 173 9.92 -14.13 -3.80
C LYS A 173 10.38 -12.75 -3.40
N TYR A 174 10.97 -12.02 -4.31
CA TYR A 174 11.42 -10.65 -4.08
C TYR A 174 11.07 -9.71 -5.24
N ILE A 175 11.07 -8.43 -4.91
CA ILE A 175 11.07 -7.33 -5.88
C ILE A 175 12.18 -6.36 -5.52
N THR A 176 12.72 -5.68 -6.52
CA THR A 176 13.64 -4.56 -6.33
C THR A 176 12.85 -3.26 -6.36
N ARG A 177 13.18 -2.31 -5.50
CA ARG A 177 12.57 -0.98 -5.49
C ARG A 177 13.64 0.09 -5.60
N GLN A 178 13.48 0.92 -6.59
CA GLN A 178 14.25 2.15 -6.71
C GLN A 178 13.85 3.12 -5.60
N LEU A 179 14.81 3.86 -5.05
CA LEU A 179 14.55 4.85 -3.98
C LEU A 179 14.11 6.20 -4.50
N ASP A 180 14.40 6.50 -5.76
CA ASP A 180 13.99 7.76 -6.39
C ASP A 180 12.53 7.69 -6.83
N HIS A 181 11.64 8.10 -5.95
CA HIS A 181 10.20 8.04 -6.16
C HIS A 181 9.59 9.34 -6.68
N GLY A 182 10.35 10.40 -6.83
CA GLY A 182 9.83 11.68 -7.26
C GLY A 182 8.88 12.38 -6.28
N TRP A 183 8.47 11.71 -5.18
CA TRP A 183 7.65 12.30 -4.11
C TRP A 183 8.44 12.55 -2.82
N THR A 184 9.69 12.15 -2.81
CA THR A 184 10.67 12.61 -1.82
C THR A 184 11.58 13.63 -2.50
N ASN A 185 11.99 14.65 -1.79
CA ASN A 185 13.03 15.57 -2.26
C ASN A 185 14.42 14.90 -2.34
N PHE A 186 14.49 13.59 -2.09
CA PHE A 186 15.71 12.81 -2.14
C PHE A 186 15.95 12.31 -3.57
N LYS A 187 16.94 12.89 -4.23
CA LYS A 187 17.44 12.38 -5.51
C LYS A 187 18.59 11.43 -5.24
N PHE A 188 18.38 10.17 -5.63
CA PHE A 188 19.44 9.18 -5.63
C PHE A 188 20.00 9.05 -7.04
N ASN A 189 21.29 9.27 -7.19
CA ASN A 189 21.98 9.10 -8.46
C ASN A 189 22.40 7.64 -8.61
N TYR A 190 21.75 6.94 -9.53
CA TYR A 190 22.15 5.60 -9.95
C TYR A 190 23.14 5.70 -11.10
N THR A 191 24.13 4.81 -11.13
CA THR A 191 25.02 4.67 -12.31
C THR A 191 24.23 4.12 -13.51
N PRO A 192 24.76 4.23 -14.73
CA PRO A 192 24.13 3.62 -15.91
C PRO A 192 23.85 2.12 -15.70
N GLU A 193 24.80 1.37 -15.14
CA GLU A 193 24.70 -0.07 -14.90
C GLU A 193 23.63 -0.38 -13.84
N GLN A 194 23.54 0.41 -12.77
CA GLN A 194 22.50 0.28 -11.76
C GLN A 194 21.11 0.58 -12.35
N SER A 195 21.04 1.59 -13.20
CA SER A 195 19.79 1.96 -13.89
C SER A 195 19.34 0.87 -14.85
N GLU A 196 20.28 0.29 -15.61
CA GLU A 196 20.02 -0.84 -16.51
C GLU A 196 19.52 -2.07 -15.72
N PHE A 197 20.17 -2.39 -14.61
CA PHE A 197 19.73 -3.47 -13.73
C PHE A 197 18.29 -3.25 -13.26
N LEU A 198 17.96 -2.04 -12.80
CA LEU A 198 16.61 -1.71 -12.30
C LEU A 198 15.56 -1.76 -13.40
N THR A 199 15.90 -1.38 -14.63
CA THR A 199 14.99 -1.42 -15.77
C THR A 199 14.83 -2.82 -16.36
N GLY A 200 15.86 -3.66 -16.26
CA GLY A 200 15.86 -5.03 -16.76
C GLY A 200 15.21 -6.06 -15.83
N THR A 201 15.02 -5.73 -14.56
CA THR A 201 14.38 -6.64 -13.61
C THR A 201 12.86 -6.67 -13.80
N LYS A 202 12.30 -7.86 -14.02
CA LYS A 202 10.83 -8.03 -14.05
C LYS A 202 10.25 -7.78 -12.68
N HIS A 203 9.62 -6.65 -12.50
CA HIS A 203 8.92 -6.31 -11.27
C HIS A 203 7.53 -6.95 -11.27
N VAL A 204 7.32 -7.88 -10.37
CA VAL A 204 5.97 -8.27 -10.00
C VAL A 204 5.46 -7.19 -9.05
N SER A 205 4.82 -6.19 -9.60
CA SER A 205 4.19 -5.13 -8.82
C SER A 205 3.23 -5.72 -7.78
N MET A 206 3.19 -5.15 -6.56
CA MET A 206 2.16 -5.48 -5.58
C MET A 206 0.75 -5.31 -6.14
N THR A 207 0.58 -4.40 -7.07
CA THR A 207 -0.62 -4.17 -7.86
C THR A 207 -1.09 -5.42 -8.58
N THR A 208 -0.19 -6.27 -9.06
CA THR A 208 -0.53 -7.53 -9.72
C THR A 208 -1.27 -8.48 -8.77
N LYS A 209 -0.99 -8.43 -7.47
CA LYS A 209 -1.71 -9.25 -6.48
C LYS A 209 -3.06 -8.67 -6.08
N VAL A 210 -3.17 -7.38 -5.89
CA VAL A 210 -4.46 -6.72 -5.66
C VAL A 210 -5.41 -7.04 -6.82
N ILE A 211 -4.91 -7.07 -8.05
CA ILE A 211 -5.70 -7.40 -9.24
C ILE A 211 -5.92 -8.90 -9.39
N SER A 212 -5.03 -9.77 -8.92
CA SER A 212 -5.29 -11.22 -8.92
C SER A 212 -6.45 -11.60 -8.00
N PHE A 213 -6.78 -10.80 -7.00
CA PHE A 213 -7.99 -10.97 -6.21
C PHE A 213 -9.27 -10.54 -6.93
N PHE A 214 -9.18 -9.60 -7.87
CA PHE A 214 -10.29 -9.30 -8.79
C PHE A 214 -10.47 -10.34 -9.89
N LYS A 215 -9.56 -11.31 -10.00
CA LYS A 215 -9.56 -12.33 -11.09
C LYS A 215 -10.74 -13.28 -11.09
N ASN A 216 -11.44 -13.45 -10.01
CA ASN A 216 -12.58 -14.36 -9.98
C ASN A 216 -13.83 -13.81 -10.69
N GLY A 217 -13.79 -12.60 -11.24
CA GLY A 217 -14.89 -11.99 -11.95
C GLY A 217 -14.53 -11.15 -13.17
N ILE A 218 -13.26 -10.74 -13.32
CA ILE A 218 -12.84 -9.86 -14.43
C ILE A 218 -11.58 -10.44 -15.05
N ASP A 219 -11.68 -10.89 -16.30
CA ASP A 219 -10.50 -11.34 -17.06
C ASP A 219 -9.63 -10.15 -17.43
N LEU A 220 -8.64 -9.89 -16.59
CA LEU A 220 -7.59 -8.91 -16.84
C LEU A 220 -6.34 -9.55 -17.45
N SER A 221 -6.44 -10.84 -17.85
CA SER A 221 -5.29 -11.68 -18.16
C SER A 221 -4.67 -11.43 -19.53
N SER A 222 -5.29 -10.68 -20.43
CA SER A 222 -4.88 -10.75 -21.82
C SER A 222 -3.62 -9.96 -22.17
N LYS A 223 -3.17 -8.96 -21.39
CA LYS A 223 -1.93 -8.23 -21.74
C LYS A 223 -1.20 -7.56 -20.56
N GLY A 224 -1.00 -8.24 -19.47
CA GLY A 224 0.14 -8.04 -18.57
C GLY A 224 0.29 -6.71 -17.82
N ARG A 225 -0.66 -5.78 -17.89
CA ARG A 225 -0.56 -4.49 -17.21
C ARG A 225 -1.74 -4.27 -16.29
N ALA A 226 -1.48 -4.65 -15.08
CA ALA A 226 -2.47 -4.79 -14.04
C ALA A 226 -3.02 -3.48 -13.47
N CYS A 227 -2.48 -2.35 -13.83
CA CYS A 227 -2.67 -1.13 -13.08
C CYS A 227 -3.99 -0.45 -13.32
N CYS A 228 -4.51 -0.50 -14.52
CA CYS A 228 -5.56 0.42 -14.89
C CYS A 228 -6.73 -0.25 -15.62
N GLY A 229 -6.75 -1.57 -15.70
CA GLY A 229 -7.87 -2.33 -16.25
C GLY A 229 -8.28 -2.04 -17.68
N GLY A 230 -7.51 -1.27 -18.43
CA GLY A 230 -7.84 -0.98 -19.82
C GLY A 230 -6.66 -0.46 -20.63
N GLU A 231 -6.66 -0.78 -21.91
CA GLU A 231 -5.66 -0.34 -22.88
C GLU A 231 -5.51 1.18 -22.97
N ILE A 232 -6.53 1.93 -22.58
CA ILE A 232 -6.61 3.38 -22.69
C ILE A 232 -5.83 4.10 -21.58
N LEU A 233 -5.57 3.42 -20.45
CA LEU A 233 -5.11 4.11 -19.23
C LEU A 233 -3.64 3.98 -18.93
N CYS A 234 -2.93 3.07 -19.57
CA CYS A 234 -1.54 2.77 -19.23
C CYS A 234 -0.62 2.60 -20.44
N THR A 235 -0.90 3.28 -21.53
CA THR A 235 -0.09 3.19 -22.76
C THR A 235 1.38 3.60 -22.52
N ASP A 236 1.62 4.41 -21.49
CA ASP A 236 2.97 4.95 -21.20
C ASP A 236 3.59 4.37 -19.93
N VAL A 237 2.99 3.35 -19.33
CA VAL A 237 3.53 2.69 -18.13
C VAL A 237 4.36 1.50 -18.52
N ASP A 238 5.65 1.58 -18.31
CA ASP A 238 6.52 0.42 -18.41
C ASP A 238 6.30 -0.48 -17.18
N SER A 239 5.61 -1.60 -17.39
CA SER A 239 5.31 -2.57 -16.33
C SER A 239 6.54 -3.38 -15.90
N SER A 240 7.66 -3.24 -16.58
CA SER A 240 8.91 -3.94 -16.26
C SER A 240 9.68 -3.26 -15.13
N THR A 241 9.32 -2.02 -14.78
CA THR A 241 10.02 -1.24 -13.78
C THR A 241 9.11 -0.83 -12.64
N THR A 242 9.62 -0.73 -11.42
CA THR A 242 8.96 -0.02 -10.32
C THR A 242 8.96 1.49 -10.54
N TYR A 243 9.64 1.93 -11.57
CA TYR A 243 9.77 3.30 -12.00
C TYR A 243 8.82 3.54 -13.16
N ILE A 244 7.86 4.43 -12.96
CA ILE A 244 6.89 4.79 -13.98
C ILE A 244 7.40 6.01 -14.70
N LYS A 245 7.85 5.84 -15.93
CA LYS A 245 8.12 6.96 -16.82
C LYS A 245 6.79 7.56 -17.29
N ASN A 246 6.70 8.88 -17.32
CA ASN A 246 5.57 9.61 -17.91
C ASN A 246 4.20 9.40 -17.26
N ASN A 247 4.16 9.20 -15.97
CA ASN A 247 2.91 9.04 -15.20
C ASN A 247 2.16 10.39 -15.07
N ARG A 248 1.73 10.95 -16.20
CA ARG A 248 1.16 12.29 -16.32
C ARG A 248 -0.34 12.23 -16.49
N PHE A 249 -1.07 12.36 -15.39
CA PHE A 249 -2.53 12.30 -15.39
C PHE A 249 -3.20 13.63 -15.01
N LYS A 250 -2.47 14.74 -15.07
CA LYS A 250 -3.06 16.06 -14.78
C LYS A 250 -4.28 16.32 -15.66
N GLY A 251 -5.40 16.62 -15.03
CA GLY A 251 -6.66 16.85 -15.71
C GLY A 251 -7.49 15.60 -16.00
N TRP A 252 -6.96 14.39 -15.76
CA TRP A 252 -7.71 13.15 -15.95
C TRP A 252 -8.69 12.91 -14.80
N THR A 253 -9.85 12.39 -15.11
CA THR A 253 -10.81 11.93 -14.10
C THR A 253 -10.34 10.60 -13.51
N CYS A 254 -10.27 10.53 -12.19
CA CYS A 254 -9.73 9.41 -11.44
C CYS A 254 -10.72 8.92 -10.40
N SER A 255 -10.91 7.61 -10.32
CA SER A 255 -11.77 6.95 -9.34
C SER A 255 -11.03 6.51 -8.08
N VAL A 256 -9.91 7.15 -7.73
CA VAL A 256 -9.07 6.74 -6.59
C VAL A 256 -9.84 6.65 -5.27
N ASN A 257 -10.79 7.54 -5.04
CA ASN A 257 -11.68 7.56 -3.89
C ASN A 257 -12.62 6.34 -3.79
N ARG A 258 -12.79 5.57 -4.88
CA ARG A 258 -13.59 4.34 -4.92
C ARG A 258 -12.77 3.09 -4.62
N PHE A 259 -11.44 3.20 -4.60
CA PHE A 259 -10.54 2.05 -4.47
C PHE A 259 -9.58 2.15 -3.31
N PHE A 260 -9.30 3.37 -2.85
CA PHE A 260 -8.27 3.62 -1.84
C PHE A 260 -8.76 4.53 -0.74
N LEU A 261 -8.32 4.23 0.47
CA LEU A 261 -8.38 5.07 1.64
C LEU A 261 -6.99 5.04 2.28
N TYR A 262 -6.47 6.19 2.62
CA TYR A 262 -5.24 6.33 3.38
C TYR A 262 -5.51 7.08 4.68
N ILE A 263 -5.05 6.52 5.78
CA ILE A 263 -5.25 7.08 7.12
C ILE A 263 -3.89 7.28 7.77
N ARG A 264 -3.63 8.49 8.25
CA ARG A 264 -2.48 8.81 9.07
C ARG A 264 -2.93 8.94 10.52
N GLN A 265 -2.59 7.96 11.34
CA GLN A 265 -3.03 7.90 12.75
C GLN A 265 -2.54 9.09 13.56
N THR A 266 -1.27 9.49 13.40
CA THR A 266 -0.63 10.51 14.23
C THR A 266 -1.20 11.91 14.03
N THR A 267 -1.70 12.22 12.83
CA THR A 267 -2.36 13.52 12.54
C THR A 267 -3.88 13.40 12.50
N GLY A 268 -4.39 12.18 12.51
CA GLY A 268 -5.81 11.90 12.36
C GLY A 268 -6.36 12.15 10.95
N GLU A 269 -5.51 12.42 9.98
CA GLU A 269 -5.91 12.77 8.62
C GLU A 269 -6.36 11.54 7.82
N ILE A 270 -7.41 11.71 7.04
CA ILE A 270 -8.00 10.70 6.15
C ILE A 270 -7.95 11.22 4.72
N TYR A 271 -7.37 10.43 3.82
CA TYR A 271 -7.20 10.77 2.40
C TYR A 271 -7.75 9.68 1.51
N THR A 272 -8.04 10.05 0.26
CA THR A 272 -8.32 9.06 -0.79
C THR A 272 -7.07 8.22 -1.09
N ASN A 273 -5.91 8.86 -1.16
CA ASN A 273 -4.62 8.21 -1.34
C ASN A 273 -3.49 9.13 -0.86
N LYS A 274 -2.40 8.56 -0.36
CA LYS A 274 -1.22 9.28 0.09
C LYS A 274 -0.66 10.22 -0.99
N ASP A 275 -0.59 9.78 -2.25
CA ASP A 275 -0.05 10.57 -3.33
C ASP A 275 -0.92 11.79 -3.68
N CYS A 276 -2.23 11.71 -3.47
CA CYS A 276 -3.13 12.85 -3.66
C CYS A 276 -2.86 13.96 -2.63
N ARG A 277 -2.50 13.59 -1.38
CA ARG A 277 -2.10 14.54 -0.34
C ARG A 277 -0.86 15.34 -0.70
N MET A 278 0.12 14.70 -1.30
CA MET A 278 1.42 15.33 -1.57
C MET A 278 1.37 16.42 -2.65
N ASN A 279 0.20 16.75 -3.11
CA ASN A 279 -0.02 17.95 -3.89
C ASN A 279 -0.24 19.13 -2.93
N LEU A 280 0.86 19.78 -2.54
CA LEU A 280 0.90 20.81 -1.49
C LEU A 280 -0.03 22.01 -1.72
N ASP A 281 -0.50 22.20 -2.94
CA ASP A 281 -1.30 23.35 -3.34
C ASP A 281 -2.81 23.05 -3.42
N SER A 282 -3.27 21.85 -3.07
CA SER A 282 -4.68 21.51 -3.16
C SER A 282 -5.12 20.55 -2.07
N GLU A 283 -6.32 20.76 -1.54
CA GLU A 283 -7.01 19.82 -0.66
C GLU A 283 -7.58 18.59 -1.39
N VAL A 284 -7.19 18.40 -2.64
CA VAL A 284 -7.67 17.29 -3.46
C VAL A 284 -7.27 15.96 -2.81
N GLY A 285 -8.28 15.17 -2.52
CA GLY A 285 -8.11 13.86 -1.92
C GLY A 285 -8.16 13.82 -0.40
N VAL A 286 -8.19 14.96 0.30
CA VAL A 286 -8.49 15.01 1.73
C VAL A 286 -9.97 14.73 1.92
N LEU A 287 -10.30 13.69 2.70
CA LEU A 287 -11.68 13.33 3.04
C LEU A 287 -12.11 13.94 4.38
N GLY A 288 -11.17 14.11 5.30
CA GLY A 288 -11.41 14.68 6.62
C GLY A 288 -10.46 14.16 7.68
N TYR A 289 -10.94 14.09 8.92
CA TYR A 289 -10.14 13.74 10.08
C TYR A 289 -10.84 12.67 10.95
N LEU A 290 -10.07 11.81 11.59
CA LEU A 290 -10.57 10.76 12.51
C LEU A 290 -11.47 11.31 13.61
N LYS A 291 -11.21 12.53 14.09
CA LYS A 291 -12.07 13.20 15.09
C LYS A 291 -13.51 13.44 14.60
N ASN A 292 -13.73 13.45 13.28
CA ASN A 292 -15.02 13.65 12.63
C ASN A 292 -15.49 12.35 11.93
N SER A 293 -15.03 11.19 12.39
CA SER A 293 -15.26 9.90 11.73
C SER A 293 -16.75 9.55 11.57
N GLU A 294 -17.58 9.88 12.54
CA GLU A 294 -19.03 9.65 12.48
C GLU A 294 -19.71 10.45 11.37
N GLU A 295 -19.35 11.73 11.24
CA GLU A 295 -19.85 12.58 10.16
C GLU A 295 -19.41 12.06 8.78
N LEU A 296 -18.14 11.65 8.67
CA LEU A 296 -17.59 11.08 7.44
C LEU A 296 -18.30 9.79 7.04
N LEU A 297 -18.61 8.91 7.98
CA LEU A 297 -19.36 7.68 7.73
C LEU A 297 -20.79 7.97 7.28
N LYS A 298 -21.45 8.94 7.90
CA LYS A 298 -22.79 9.38 7.52
C LYS A 298 -22.82 9.98 6.11
N ASP A 299 -21.88 10.85 5.80
CA ASP A 299 -21.73 11.46 4.46
C ASP A 299 -21.43 10.40 3.40
N LEU A 300 -20.49 9.47 3.69
CA LEU A 300 -20.17 8.35 2.81
C LEU A 300 -21.41 7.50 2.53
N LYS A 301 -22.16 7.12 3.57
CA LYS A 301 -23.38 6.33 3.42
C LYS A 301 -24.38 7.02 2.48
N GLN A 302 -24.63 8.29 2.70
CA GLN A 302 -25.52 9.08 1.83
C GLN A 302 -25.02 9.11 0.39
N LYS A 303 -23.74 9.37 0.18
CA LYS A 303 -23.14 9.42 -1.17
C LYS A 303 -23.17 8.07 -1.90
N LEU A 304 -23.03 6.97 -1.18
CA LEU A 304 -23.15 5.62 -1.74
C LEU A 304 -24.60 5.29 -2.12
N GLU A 305 -25.56 5.61 -1.25
CA GLU A 305 -27.00 5.38 -1.47
C GLU A 305 -27.53 6.21 -2.64
N THR A 306 -27.05 7.44 -2.81
CA THR A 306 -27.47 8.34 -3.90
C THR A 306 -26.59 8.24 -5.15
N ASN A 307 -25.54 7.40 -5.13
CA ASN A 307 -24.54 7.28 -6.19
C ASN A 307 -23.91 8.63 -6.59
N THR A 308 -23.67 9.47 -5.60
CA THR A 308 -23.09 10.83 -5.79
C THR A 308 -21.66 10.93 -5.30
N LEU A 309 -20.96 9.79 -5.12
CA LEU A 309 -19.56 9.82 -4.74
C LEU A 309 -18.73 10.54 -5.81
N PRO A 310 -18.09 11.68 -5.47
CA PRO A 310 -17.43 12.51 -6.48
C PRO A 310 -16.21 11.82 -7.07
N ASP A 311 -16.01 12.00 -8.34
CA ASP A 311 -14.76 11.64 -8.99
C ASP A 311 -13.69 12.71 -8.77
N ILE A 312 -12.43 12.34 -8.82
CA ILE A 312 -11.31 13.24 -8.57
C ILE A 312 -10.65 13.58 -9.89
N VAL A 313 -10.55 14.89 -10.17
CA VAL A 313 -9.70 15.37 -11.26
C VAL A 313 -8.26 15.42 -10.77
N CYS A 314 -7.37 14.66 -11.41
CA CYS A 314 -5.97 14.59 -11.02
C CYS A 314 -5.28 15.93 -11.21
N ALA A 315 -4.80 16.53 -10.13
CA ALA A 315 -4.11 17.82 -10.14
C ALA A 315 -2.59 17.67 -10.41
N LYS A 316 -2.05 16.45 -10.35
CA LYS A 316 -0.61 16.21 -10.40
C LYS A 316 -0.07 16.06 -11.81
N SER A 317 1.08 16.68 -12.05
CA SER A 317 1.88 16.48 -13.27
C SER A 317 2.53 15.09 -13.32
N SER A 318 2.77 14.47 -12.15
CA SER A 318 3.28 13.10 -12.03
C SER A 318 2.55 12.40 -10.89
N CYS A 319 2.06 11.21 -11.10
CA CYS A 319 1.21 10.50 -10.15
C CYS A 319 1.66 9.05 -9.97
N TRP A 320 2.05 8.69 -8.76
CA TRP A 320 2.42 7.32 -8.39
C TRP A 320 1.22 6.40 -8.15
N CYS A 321 0.10 6.97 -7.64
CA CYS A 321 -1.14 6.21 -7.48
C CYS A 321 -1.77 5.80 -8.81
N GLY A 322 -1.24 6.29 -9.93
CA GLY A 322 -1.66 5.96 -11.28
C GLY A 322 -1.73 4.49 -11.59
N LEU A 323 -0.96 3.71 -10.88
CA LEU A 323 -0.92 2.26 -11.01
C LEU A 323 -2.16 1.54 -10.52
N CYS A 324 -2.95 2.17 -9.65
CA CYS A 324 -3.88 1.42 -8.82
C CYS A 324 -5.34 1.86 -8.97
N ALA A 325 -5.61 3.02 -9.57
CA ALA A 325 -6.98 3.51 -9.70
C ALA A 325 -7.35 3.71 -11.17
N PRO A 326 -8.51 3.24 -11.62
CA PRO A 326 -9.04 3.54 -12.95
C PRO A 326 -9.12 5.04 -13.16
N LYS A 327 -8.71 5.49 -14.34
CA LYS A 327 -8.74 6.90 -14.74
C LYS A 327 -8.81 7.06 -16.25
N ALA A 328 -9.41 8.15 -16.72
CA ALA A 328 -9.48 8.45 -18.13
C ALA A 328 -9.29 9.96 -18.39
N ALA A 329 -8.81 10.28 -19.58
CA ALA A 329 -8.61 11.66 -20.01
C ALA A 329 -9.92 12.38 -20.34
N ASP A 330 -10.96 11.64 -20.69
CA ASP A 330 -12.26 12.16 -21.08
C ASP A 330 -13.42 11.41 -20.39
N ALA A 331 -14.60 12.03 -20.42
CA ALA A 331 -15.79 11.51 -19.75
C ALA A 331 -16.29 10.18 -20.35
N ASP A 332 -16.17 9.99 -21.65
CA ASP A 332 -16.64 8.77 -22.30
C ASP A 332 -15.76 7.56 -21.96
N GLY A 333 -14.44 7.75 -21.99
CA GLY A 333 -13.48 6.76 -21.54
C GLY A 333 -13.71 6.41 -20.07
N TYR A 334 -13.96 7.40 -19.23
CA TYR A 334 -14.24 7.19 -17.82
C TYR A 334 -15.53 6.39 -17.59
N LYS A 335 -16.61 6.76 -18.29
CA LYS A 335 -17.89 6.04 -18.22
C LYS A 335 -17.74 4.57 -18.62
N LYS A 336 -17.03 4.29 -19.73
CA LYS A 336 -16.74 2.91 -20.14
C LYS A 336 -15.98 2.12 -19.09
N LEU A 337 -15.01 2.77 -18.43
CA LEU A 337 -14.26 2.14 -17.33
C LEU A 337 -15.15 1.81 -16.15
N MET A 338 -15.97 2.76 -15.70
CA MET A 338 -16.87 2.55 -14.57
C MET A 338 -17.85 1.42 -14.85
N GLN A 339 -18.39 1.34 -16.06
CA GLN A 339 -19.24 0.22 -16.49
C GLN A 339 -18.48 -1.12 -16.46
N LYS A 340 -17.23 -1.14 -16.96
CA LYS A 340 -16.39 -2.34 -16.96
C LYS A 340 -16.13 -2.90 -15.56
N TYR A 341 -16.00 -2.02 -14.57
CA TYR A 341 -15.75 -2.40 -13.18
C TYR A 341 -17.04 -2.57 -12.36
N SER A 342 -18.20 -2.36 -12.96
CA SER A 342 -19.51 -2.40 -12.27
C SER A 342 -19.55 -1.46 -11.05
N ILE A 343 -19.02 -0.24 -11.20
CA ILE A 343 -18.91 0.75 -10.13
C ILE A 343 -19.75 1.98 -10.46
#